data_d41c312aa726431629f55f933a0b77fa
#
_entry.id   d41c312aa726431629f55f933a0b77fa
#
_cell.length_a   1.000
_cell.length_b   1.000
_cell.length_c   1.000
_cell.angle_alpha   90.00
_cell.angle_beta   90.00
_cell.angle_gamma   90.00
#
_symmetry.space_group_name_H-M   'P 1'
#
loop_
_entity.id
_entity.type
_entity.pdbx_description
1 polymer ?
#
loop_
_entity_poly.entity_id
_entity_poly.type
_entity_poly.pdbx_seq_one_letter_code
_entity_poly.pdbx_strand_id
1 'polypeptide(L)'
;MRSFLSCHLKSISVLLIVVFIFATLPVCRVAALETASISEYAKPYVEELTESIPFDYDDYTKPIKRDEFARLIYFAIKQMSDAMTTKVVLNDAAPPFSDTDDVFVGALSNAGIIMGRNDEIFSPNDFLTREEATVIIRRTFDLFGFKQLNKTTDFADKGDISPWAVSAVDSLCPYKIFIGSDNGKFLPKSTITREQAAVITQRFMRMTEIFKFTVDGPLPNGYSVWQTWSASYIEDGAGKVVFSLPRYYPPEMGKSVESYDGLRIFAYKGSYLYIASGIDAASAAQGRTIPGTVVFNGSSGRELMFVPMQQNDVGNWASGFYGLTSDGEYLIFYHQTQQGSIMGSSGKYVYSIYDINGNELLPISHAWQDLYDGGWVNEETEPFSK
;
A
#
# COMPACT_ATOMS: atom_id res chain seq x y z
N MET A 1 23.35 50.46 32.77
CA MET A 1 23.24 49.09 33.26
C MET A 1 21.79 48.58 33.38
N ARG A 2 20.76 49.44 33.44
CA ARG A 2 19.32 49.02 33.53
C ARG A 2 18.63 48.74 32.17
N SER A 3 19.18 49.15 31.04
CA SER A 3 18.56 48.93 29.71
C SER A 3 18.92 47.59 29.07
N PHE A 4 20.02 46.94 29.45
CA PHE A 4 20.43 45.66 28.89
C PHE A 4 19.67 44.45 29.47
N LEU A 5 19.24 44.53 30.75
CA LEU A 5 18.47 43.41 31.37
C LEU A 5 17.03 43.32 30.83
N SER A 6 16.45 44.45 30.38
CA SER A 6 15.05 44.41 29.88
C SER A 6 14.91 43.76 28.51
N CYS A 7 15.97 43.77 27.68
CA CYS A 7 15.92 43.19 26.35
C CYS A 7 16.10 41.64 26.41
N HIS A 8 16.96 41.16 27.30
CA HIS A 8 17.19 39.73 27.49
C HIS A 8 16.00 38.99 28.13
N LEU A 9 15.28 39.62 29.04
CA LEU A 9 14.08 39.00 29.65
C LEU A 9 12.93 38.83 28.63
N LYS A 10 12.76 39.81 27.71
CA LYS A 10 11.74 39.68 26.66
C LYS A 10 12.07 38.59 25.64
N SER A 11 13.34 38.40 25.28
CA SER A 11 13.78 37.35 24.37
C SER A 11 13.66 35.96 24.97
N ILE A 12 13.94 35.80 26.27
CA ILE A 12 13.79 34.54 26.98
C ILE A 12 12.31 34.14 27.11
N SER A 13 11.44 35.13 27.38
CA SER A 13 9.99 34.87 27.51
C SER A 13 9.38 34.43 26.16
N VAL A 14 9.78 35.06 25.03
CA VAL A 14 9.30 34.65 23.70
C VAL A 14 9.83 33.29 23.30
N LEU A 15 11.10 33.00 23.61
CA LEU A 15 11.69 31.69 23.32
C LEU A 15 11.02 30.56 24.14
N LEU A 16 10.74 30.79 25.43
CA LEU A 16 10.03 29.88 26.28
C LEU A 16 8.58 29.64 25.83
N ILE A 17 7.89 30.65 25.35
CA ILE A 17 6.53 30.52 24.82
C ILE A 17 6.53 29.72 23.51
N VAL A 18 7.50 29.98 22.61
CA VAL A 18 7.62 29.24 21.35
C VAL A 18 7.98 27.77 21.62
N VAL A 19 8.93 27.47 22.53
CA VAL A 19 9.28 26.10 22.92
C VAL A 19 8.11 25.40 23.60
N PHE A 20 7.32 26.12 24.42
CA PHE A 20 6.14 25.54 25.08
C PHE A 20 5.02 25.24 24.08
N ILE A 21 4.82 26.08 23.07
CA ILE A 21 3.84 25.86 22.00
C ILE A 21 4.25 24.62 21.15
N PHE A 22 5.54 24.49 20.77
CA PHE A 22 6.01 23.34 20.02
C PHE A 22 6.03 22.03 20.82
N ALA A 23 6.21 22.07 22.12
CA ALA A 23 6.19 20.90 22.99
C ALA A 23 4.77 20.43 23.37
N THR A 24 3.78 21.32 23.32
CA THR A 24 2.39 20.99 23.70
C THR A 24 1.51 20.59 22.51
N LEU A 25 1.86 20.98 21.28
CA LEU A 25 1.07 20.67 20.09
C LEU A 25 0.87 19.15 19.86
N PRO A 26 1.88 18.28 19.93
CA PRO A 26 1.68 16.83 19.76
C PRO A 26 0.88 16.21 20.93
N VAL A 27 1.08 16.68 22.15
CA VAL A 27 0.37 16.16 23.32
C VAL A 27 -1.11 16.54 23.29
N CYS A 28 -1.43 17.76 22.84
CA CYS A 28 -2.81 18.22 22.72
C CYS A 28 -3.57 17.46 21.60
N ARG A 29 -2.89 17.12 20.49
CA ARG A 29 -3.49 16.32 19.40
C ARG A 29 -3.79 14.90 19.80
N VAL A 30 -2.84 14.22 20.45
CA VAL A 30 -3.06 12.85 20.95
C VAL A 30 -4.23 12.80 21.94
N ALA A 31 -4.31 13.73 22.88
CA ALA A 31 -5.43 13.81 23.83
C ALA A 31 -6.78 14.10 23.15
N ALA A 32 -6.82 14.91 22.08
CA ALA A 32 -8.04 15.17 21.33
C ALA A 32 -8.52 13.92 20.56
N LEU A 33 -7.60 13.12 20.03
CA LEU A 33 -7.95 11.88 19.34
C LEU A 33 -8.47 10.79 20.30
N GLU A 34 -7.96 10.73 21.53
CA GLU A 34 -8.42 9.78 22.57
C GLU A 34 -9.88 9.99 22.96
N THR A 35 -10.41 11.19 22.80
CA THR A 35 -11.81 11.56 23.12
C THR A 35 -12.73 11.58 21.91
N ALA A 36 -12.18 11.53 20.69
CA ALA A 36 -12.96 11.58 19.46
C ALA A 36 -13.73 10.28 19.19
N SER A 37 -14.94 10.38 18.64
CA SER A 37 -15.69 9.23 18.16
C SER A 37 -15.09 8.70 16.86
N ILE A 38 -14.42 7.55 16.93
CA ILE A 38 -13.77 6.87 15.80
C ILE A 38 -14.04 5.37 15.93
N SER A 39 -14.40 4.73 14.82
CA SER A 39 -14.49 3.26 14.77
C SER A 39 -13.11 2.60 14.88
N GLU A 40 -12.99 1.48 15.57
CA GLU A 40 -11.71 0.78 15.80
C GLU A 40 -10.95 0.50 14.50
N TYR A 41 -11.65 0.12 13.41
CA TYR A 41 -11.00 -0.14 12.12
C TYR A 41 -10.35 1.09 11.49
N ALA A 42 -10.85 2.28 11.77
CA ALA A 42 -10.40 3.52 11.18
C ALA A 42 -9.34 4.24 12.00
N LYS A 43 -9.27 3.94 13.30
CA LYS A 43 -8.40 4.60 14.26
C LYS A 43 -6.94 4.70 13.79
N PRO A 44 -6.27 3.61 13.36
CA PRO A 44 -4.88 3.70 12.91
C PRO A 44 -4.68 4.61 11.70
N TYR A 45 -5.65 4.64 10.78
CA TYR A 45 -5.59 5.50 9.59
C TYR A 45 -5.77 6.98 9.94
N VAL A 46 -6.69 7.28 10.87
CA VAL A 46 -6.92 8.65 11.34
C VAL A 46 -5.71 9.16 12.12
N GLU A 47 -5.16 8.36 13.02
CA GLU A 47 -3.95 8.68 13.78
C GLU A 47 -2.78 9.03 12.85
N GLU A 48 -2.46 8.16 11.90
CA GLU A 48 -1.37 8.38 10.93
C GLU A 48 -1.63 9.61 10.05
N LEU A 49 -2.86 9.80 9.60
CA LEU A 49 -3.23 10.95 8.76
C LEU A 49 -3.07 12.27 9.50
N THR A 50 -3.55 12.36 10.73
CA THR A 50 -3.54 13.57 11.54
C THR A 50 -2.16 13.97 12.07
N GLU A 51 -1.17 13.07 12.02
CA GLU A 51 0.22 13.43 12.30
C GLU A 51 0.76 14.47 11.31
N SER A 52 0.28 14.45 10.08
CA SER A 52 0.86 15.22 8.97
C SER A 52 -0.14 16.13 8.23
N ILE A 53 -1.43 15.85 8.35
CA ILE A 53 -2.51 16.61 7.69
C ILE A 53 -3.45 17.20 8.74
N PRO A 54 -3.86 18.48 8.62
CA PRO A 54 -4.83 19.10 9.51
C PRO A 54 -6.24 18.57 9.23
N PHE A 55 -6.60 17.46 9.89
CA PHE A 55 -7.87 16.76 9.75
C PHE A 55 -8.40 16.35 11.12
N ASP A 56 -8.69 17.36 11.96
CA ASP A 56 -9.06 17.18 13.37
C ASP A 56 -10.57 17.39 13.57
N TYR A 57 -11.27 16.39 14.11
CA TYR A 57 -12.69 16.39 14.42
C TYR A 57 -12.99 15.71 15.75
N ASP A 58 -14.05 16.15 16.43
CA ASP A 58 -14.56 15.48 17.64
C ASP A 58 -15.31 14.17 17.30
N ASP A 59 -15.83 14.06 16.08
CA ASP A 59 -16.61 12.92 15.63
C ASP A 59 -16.34 12.61 14.15
N TYR A 60 -15.59 11.53 13.94
CA TYR A 60 -15.22 11.03 12.62
C TYR A 60 -16.29 10.13 11.99
N THR A 61 -17.28 9.68 12.78
CA THR A 61 -18.35 8.81 12.26
C THR A 61 -19.41 9.58 11.47
N LYS A 62 -19.38 10.92 11.52
CA LYS A 62 -20.29 11.78 10.75
C LYS A 62 -19.91 11.85 9.27
N PRO A 63 -20.91 12.04 8.39
CA PRO A 63 -20.66 12.27 6.98
C PRO A 63 -19.72 13.45 6.75
N ILE A 64 -18.79 13.32 5.80
CA ILE A 64 -17.88 14.38 5.40
C ILE A 64 -18.55 15.32 4.40
N LYS A 65 -18.30 16.62 4.54
CA LYS A 65 -18.72 17.63 3.58
C LYS A 65 -17.78 17.72 2.39
N ARG A 66 -18.25 18.32 1.30
CA ARG A 66 -17.47 18.47 0.06
C ARG A 66 -16.27 19.39 0.25
N ASP A 67 -16.39 20.49 1.00
CA ASP A 67 -15.27 21.37 1.34
C ASP A 67 -14.26 20.73 2.28
N GLU A 68 -14.72 19.98 3.28
CA GLU A 68 -13.86 19.21 4.18
C GLU A 68 -13.01 18.19 3.41
N PHE A 69 -13.63 17.46 2.46
CA PHE A 69 -12.91 16.50 1.62
C PHE A 69 -11.96 17.19 0.64
N ALA A 70 -12.34 18.32 0.06
CA ALA A 70 -11.45 19.12 -0.79
C ALA A 70 -10.19 19.54 -0.02
N ARG A 71 -10.34 20.06 1.20
CA ARG A 71 -9.20 20.40 2.06
C ARG A 71 -8.31 19.20 2.35
N LEU A 72 -8.90 18.06 2.69
CA LEU A 72 -8.16 16.83 2.94
C LEU A 72 -7.31 16.42 1.72
N ILE A 73 -7.91 16.42 0.52
CA ILE A 73 -7.22 16.06 -0.72
C ILE A 73 -6.12 17.06 -1.10
N TYR A 74 -6.34 18.35 -0.88
CA TYR A 74 -5.31 19.37 -1.10
C TYR A 74 -4.04 19.09 -0.29
N PHE A 75 -4.17 18.84 1.01
CA PHE A 75 -3.03 18.52 1.86
C PHE A 75 -2.40 17.17 1.52
N ALA A 76 -3.20 16.16 1.17
CA ALA A 76 -2.69 14.89 0.70
C ALA A 76 -1.83 15.03 -0.56
N ILE A 77 -2.27 15.82 -1.54
CA ILE A 77 -1.49 16.10 -2.76
C ILE A 77 -0.17 16.79 -2.43
N LYS A 78 -0.17 17.78 -1.55
CA LYS A 78 1.07 18.47 -1.14
C LYS A 78 2.06 17.48 -0.53
N GLN A 79 1.62 16.67 0.43
CA GLN A 79 2.47 15.70 1.09
C GLN A 79 3.01 14.64 0.10
N MET A 80 2.15 14.10 -0.76
CA MET A 80 2.56 13.14 -1.80
C MET A 80 3.56 13.76 -2.77
N SER A 81 3.31 15.00 -3.21
CA SER A 81 4.23 15.73 -4.08
C SER A 81 5.60 15.95 -3.44
N ASP A 82 5.67 16.18 -2.13
CA ASP A 82 6.94 16.35 -1.41
C ASP A 82 7.71 15.02 -1.32
N ALA A 83 7.00 13.90 -1.22
CA ALA A 83 7.59 12.57 -1.18
C ALA A 83 8.06 12.04 -2.56
N MET A 84 7.49 12.55 -3.65
CA MET A 84 7.77 12.07 -5.00
C MET A 84 8.82 12.92 -5.73
N THR A 85 9.49 12.31 -6.71
CA THR A 85 10.42 13.03 -7.60
C THR A 85 9.68 14.01 -8.52
N THR A 86 8.49 13.63 -8.99
CA THR A 86 7.62 14.49 -9.82
C THR A 86 6.85 15.43 -8.92
N LYS A 87 7.14 16.72 -9.00
CA LYS A 87 6.46 17.74 -8.21
C LYS A 87 5.14 18.14 -8.85
N VAL A 88 4.07 18.04 -8.08
CA VAL A 88 2.74 18.56 -8.43
C VAL A 88 2.60 19.94 -7.80
N VAL A 89 2.34 20.95 -8.62
CA VAL A 89 2.11 22.31 -8.16
C VAL A 89 0.62 22.62 -8.22
N LEU A 90 0.01 22.86 -7.08
CA LEU A 90 -1.35 23.43 -7.00
C LEU A 90 -1.24 24.94 -6.93
N ASN A 91 -1.88 25.63 -7.84
CA ASN A 91 -1.95 27.08 -7.83
C ASN A 91 -3.10 27.52 -6.95
N ASP A 92 -2.79 28.20 -5.84
CA ASP A 92 -3.78 28.81 -4.97
C ASP A 92 -4.47 29.92 -5.76
N ALA A 93 -5.76 29.77 -6.00
CA ALA A 93 -6.57 30.73 -6.73
C ALA A 93 -7.99 30.75 -6.14
N ALA A 94 -8.68 31.87 -6.35
CA ALA A 94 -10.08 31.95 -5.99
C ALA A 94 -10.89 30.87 -6.77
N PRO A 95 -11.83 30.19 -6.11
CA PRO A 95 -12.69 29.22 -6.79
C PRO A 95 -13.58 29.92 -7.84
N PRO A 96 -13.96 29.22 -8.93
CA PRO A 96 -14.87 29.78 -9.94
C PRO A 96 -16.33 29.81 -9.46
N PHE A 97 -16.62 29.37 -8.24
CA PHE A 97 -17.97 29.21 -7.71
C PHE A 97 -18.39 30.40 -6.84
N SER A 98 -19.65 30.77 -6.91
CA SER A 98 -20.21 31.94 -6.18
C SER A 98 -20.57 31.64 -4.73
N ASP A 99 -20.63 30.36 -4.35
CA ASP A 99 -21.08 29.91 -3.02
C ASP A 99 -19.92 29.45 -2.10
N THR A 100 -18.69 29.69 -2.50
CA THR A 100 -17.49 29.43 -1.69
C THR A 100 -16.34 30.34 -2.10
N ASP A 101 -15.53 30.75 -1.12
CA ASP A 101 -14.27 31.47 -1.30
C ASP A 101 -13.06 30.63 -0.82
N ASP A 102 -13.25 29.32 -0.55
CA ASP A 102 -12.23 28.42 -0.06
C ASP A 102 -11.11 28.22 -1.11
N VAL A 103 -9.92 28.68 -0.80
CA VAL A 103 -8.74 28.58 -1.68
C VAL A 103 -8.34 27.16 -2.03
N PHE A 104 -8.64 26.18 -1.16
CA PHE A 104 -8.38 24.76 -1.43
C PHE A 104 -9.32 24.23 -2.52
N VAL A 105 -10.59 24.65 -2.47
CA VAL A 105 -11.57 24.37 -3.53
C VAL A 105 -11.12 25.02 -4.84
N GLY A 106 -10.64 26.28 -4.81
CA GLY A 106 -10.12 26.98 -5.99
C GLY A 106 -8.92 26.25 -6.60
N ALA A 107 -7.93 25.91 -5.80
CA ALA A 107 -6.73 25.20 -6.26
C ALA A 107 -7.04 23.84 -6.91
N LEU A 108 -7.92 23.04 -6.30
CA LEU A 108 -8.32 21.72 -6.82
C LEU A 108 -9.23 21.83 -8.05
N SER A 109 -10.08 22.87 -8.13
CA SER A 109 -10.90 23.12 -9.31
C SER A 109 -10.04 23.50 -10.51
N ASN A 110 -9.07 24.40 -10.31
CA ASN A 110 -8.12 24.78 -11.37
C ASN A 110 -7.25 23.62 -11.85
N ALA A 111 -6.94 22.67 -10.98
CA ALA A 111 -6.25 21.43 -11.33
C ALA A 111 -7.17 20.37 -11.98
N GLY A 112 -8.47 20.66 -12.13
CA GLY A 112 -9.45 19.72 -12.72
C GLY A 112 -9.79 18.52 -11.83
N ILE A 113 -9.44 18.58 -10.53
CA ILE A 113 -9.65 17.47 -9.58
C ILE A 113 -11.08 17.47 -9.05
N ILE A 114 -11.59 18.64 -8.66
CA ILE A 114 -12.98 18.79 -8.21
C ILE A 114 -13.77 19.63 -9.22
N MET A 115 -15.08 19.40 -9.23
CA MET A 115 -16.02 20.18 -10.05
C MET A 115 -17.21 20.60 -9.20
N GLY A 116 -17.84 21.71 -9.59
CA GLY A 116 -19.11 22.14 -9.02
C GLY A 116 -20.27 21.21 -9.39
N ARG A 117 -21.44 21.49 -8.81
CA ARG A 117 -22.71 20.93 -9.26
C ARG A 117 -23.09 21.47 -10.64
N ASN A 118 -22.63 22.68 -10.93
CA ASN A 118 -22.62 23.35 -12.21
C ASN A 118 -21.45 24.35 -12.24
N ASP A 119 -21.37 25.21 -13.26
CA ASP A 119 -20.28 26.17 -13.44
C ASP A 119 -20.20 27.26 -12.36
N GLU A 120 -21.29 27.52 -11.62
CA GLU A 120 -21.39 28.59 -10.64
C GLU A 120 -21.46 28.11 -9.17
N ILE A 121 -21.85 26.85 -8.93
CA ILE A 121 -22.19 26.33 -7.61
C ILE A 121 -21.34 25.10 -7.26
N PHE A 122 -20.65 25.16 -6.14
CA PHE A 122 -19.87 24.03 -5.60
C PHE A 122 -20.66 23.19 -4.60
N SER A 123 -21.52 23.82 -3.82
CA SER A 123 -22.24 23.23 -2.67
C SER A 123 -21.30 22.71 -1.57
N PRO A 124 -20.53 23.59 -0.91
CA PRO A 124 -19.49 23.18 0.04
C PRO A 124 -20.03 22.35 1.21
N ASN A 125 -21.23 22.66 1.66
CA ASN A 125 -21.87 22.03 2.81
C ASN A 125 -22.61 20.71 2.50
N ASP A 126 -22.76 20.32 1.22
CA ASP A 126 -23.34 19.04 0.86
C ASP A 126 -22.43 17.90 1.32
N PHE A 127 -23.05 16.78 1.69
CA PHE A 127 -22.31 15.55 1.98
C PHE A 127 -21.82 14.88 0.70
N LEU A 128 -20.62 14.32 0.76
CA LEU A 128 -19.98 13.67 -0.37
C LEU A 128 -20.43 12.21 -0.47
N THR A 129 -20.87 11.80 -1.67
CA THR A 129 -21.18 10.40 -1.93
C THR A 129 -19.89 9.60 -2.22
N ARG A 130 -20.00 8.27 -2.07
CA ARG A 130 -18.86 7.38 -2.29
C ARG A 130 -18.39 7.38 -3.74
N GLU A 131 -19.29 7.43 -4.72
CA GLU A 131 -18.91 7.53 -6.12
C GLU A 131 -18.27 8.89 -6.47
N GLU A 132 -18.71 10.00 -5.85
CA GLU A 132 -18.09 11.31 -6.02
C GLU A 132 -16.66 11.32 -5.45
N ALA A 133 -16.47 10.78 -4.24
CA ALA A 133 -15.15 10.64 -3.65
C ALA A 133 -14.21 9.80 -4.56
N THR A 134 -14.75 8.73 -5.15
CA THR A 134 -13.97 7.88 -6.06
C THR A 134 -13.48 8.66 -7.28
N VAL A 135 -14.32 9.50 -7.87
CA VAL A 135 -13.91 10.30 -9.04
C VAL A 135 -12.90 11.37 -8.68
N ILE A 136 -13.01 12.00 -7.51
CA ILE A 136 -12.01 12.97 -7.03
C ILE A 136 -10.65 12.27 -6.83
N ILE A 137 -10.61 11.16 -6.14
CA ILE A 137 -9.37 10.37 -5.97
C ILE A 137 -8.84 9.89 -7.33
N ARG A 138 -9.71 9.49 -8.27
CA ARG A 138 -9.29 9.06 -9.60
C ARG A 138 -8.59 10.18 -10.39
N ARG A 139 -9.13 11.39 -10.36
CA ARG A 139 -8.50 12.54 -11.02
C ARG A 139 -7.17 12.91 -10.36
N THR A 140 -7.09 12.78 -9.02
CA THR A 140 -5.82 12.96 -8.31
C THR A 140 -4.82 11.86 -8.68
N PHE A 141 -5.26 10.63 -8.84
CA PHE A 141 -4.46 9.50 -9.31
C PHE A 141 -3.85 9.78 -10.69
N ASP A 142 -4.65 10.33 -11.61
CA ASP A 142 -4.20 10.71 -12.96
C ASP A 142 -3.21 11.88 -12.93
N LEU A 143 -3.40 12.84 -12.02
CA LEU A 143 -2.49 13.98 -11.84
C LEU A 143 -1.06 13.52 -11.47
N PHE A 144 -0.95 12.45 -10.67
CA PHE A 144 0.35 11.85 -10.33
C PHE A 144 0.89 10.89 -11.39
N GLY A 145 0.15 10.62 -12.46
CA GLY A 145 0.55 9.70 -13.52
C GLY A 145 0.62 8.24 -13.08
N PHE A 146 -0.10 7.85 -12.05
CA PHE A 146 -0.14 6.46 -11.61
C PHE A 146 -0.76 5.56 -12.67
N LYS A 147 -0.18 4.37 -12.83
CA LYS A 147 -0.62 3.41 -13.81
C LYS A 147 -1.97 2.80 -13.44
N GLN A 148 -2.84 2.68 -14.43
CA GLN A 148 -4.13 2.01 -14.28
C GLN A 148 -3.99 0.50 -14.43
N LEU A 149 -4.61 -0.25 -13.50
CA LEU A 149 -4.79 -1.69 -13.66
C LEU A 149 -6.06 -1.93 -14.48
N ASN A 150 -5.93 -2.64 -15.61
CA ASN A 150 -7.06 -3.00 -16.47
C ASN A 150 -7.85 -4.18 -15.85
N LYS A 151 -8.59 -3.90 -14.80
CA LYS A 151 -9.42 -4.89 -14.11
C LYS A 151 -10.80 -4.30 -13.84
N THR A 152 -11.83 -4.97 -14.31
CA THR A 152 -13.22 -4.63 -13.97
C THR A 152 -13.55 -5.16 -12.57
N THR A 153 -14.32 -4.39 -11.83
CA THR A 153 -14.84 -4.80 -10.52
C THR A 153 -16.19 -5.48 -10.69
N ASP A 154 -16.45 -6.47 -9.84
CA ASP A 154 -17.70 -7.24 -9.85
C ASP A 154 -18.48 -7.02 -8.54
N PHE A 155 -18.98 -5.80 -8.35
CA PHE A 155 -19.83 -5.47 -7.22
C PHE A 155 -21.28 -5.85 -7.50
N ALA A 156 -21.96 -6.40 -6.49
CA ALA A 156 -23.36 -6.84 -6.59
C ALA A 156 -24.33 -5.70 -6.99
N ASP A 157 -23.96 -4.44 -6.69
CA ASP A 157 -24.69 -3.23 -7.02
C ASP A 157 -24.02 -2.40 -8.12
N LYS A 158 -23.24 -3.04 -9.00
CA LYS A 158 -22.54 -2.34 -10.10
C LYS A 158 -23.49 -1.51 -10.97
N GLY A 159 -24.71 -1.97 -11.17
CA GLY A 159 -25.75 -1.25 -11.92
C GLY A 159 -26.20 0.08 -11.29
N ASP A 160 -25.97 0.28 -9.99
CA ASP A 160 -26.32 1.50 -9.27
C ASP A 160 -25.24 2.59 -9.39
N ILE A 161 -24.03 2.23 -9.89
CA ILE A 161 -22.94 3.19 -10.12
C ILE A 161 -23.31 4.09 -11.29
N SER A 162 -23.22 5.40 -11.10
CA SER A 162 -23.43 6.35 -12.18
C SER A 162 -22.47 6.11 -13.34
N PRO A 163 -22.90 6.23 -14.61
CA PRO A 163 -22.04 5.99 -15.79
C PRO A 163 -20.72 6.78 -15.75
N TRP A 164 -20.75 8.00 -15.22
CA TRP A 164 -19.55 8.86 -15.08
C TRP A 164 -18.57 8.37 -14.01
N ALA A 165 -18.97 7.52 -13.08
CA ALA A 165 -18.14 7.00 -12.00
C ALA A 165 -17.59 5.58 -12.24
N VAL A 166 -18.17 4.81 -13.18
CA VAL A 166 -17.79 3.40 -13.43
C VAL A 166 -16.28 3.25 -13.67
N SER A 167 -15.72 4.07 -14.57
CA SER A 167 -14.29 4.01 -14.89
C SER A 167 -13.41 4.30 -13.67
N ALA A 168 -13.81 5.22 -12.80
CA ALA A 168 -13.09 5.54 -11.58
C ALA A 168 -13.13 4.37 -10.58
N VAL A 169 -14.28 3.74 -10.41
CA VAL A 169 -14.44 2.57 -9.55
C VAL A 169 -13.58 1.40 -10.05
N ASP A 170 -13.68 1.07 -11.34
CA ASP A 170 -12.90 -0.02 -11.95
C ASP A 170 -11.39 0.22 -11.89
N SER A 171 -10.92 1.47 -11.91
CA SER A 171 -9.49 1.77 -11.83
C SER A 171 -8.92 1.82 -10.42
N LEU A 172 -9.67 2.21 -9.40
CA LEU A 172 -9.16 2.39 -8.03
C LEU A 172 -9.38 1.20 -7.11
N CYS A 173 -10.44 0.42 -7.32
CA CYS A 173 -10.73 -0.75 -6.48
C CYS A 173 -9.65 -1.84 -6.56
N PRO A 174 -9.00 -2.11 -7.71
CA PRO A 174 -7.88 -3.05 -7.76
C PRO A 174 -6.71 -2.68 -6.84
N TYR A 175 -6.52 -1.40 -6.56
CA TYR A 175 -5.51 -0.90 -5.61
C TYR A 175 -5.97 -0.92 -4.15
N LYS A 176 -7.20 -1.42 -3.87
CA LYS A 176 -7.79 -1.45 -2.53
C LYS A 176 -7.92 -0.06 -1.86
N ILE A 177 -7.84 1.03 -2.63
CA ILE A 177 -8.15 2.38 -2.15
C ILE A 177 -9.61 2.43 -1.71
N PHE A 178 -10.50 1.90 -2.56
CA PHE A 178 -11.89 1.64 -2.21
C PHE A 178 -12.13 0.13 -2.12
N ILE A 179 -12.72 -0.30 -1.03
CA ILE A 179 -13.09 -1.71 -0.79
C ILE A 179 -14.61 -1.78 -0.71
N GLY A 180 -15.20 -2.85 -1.25
CA GLY A 180 -16.64 -3.10 -1.09
C GLY A 180 -16.99 -3.42 0.36
N SER A 181 -18.30 -3.45 0.66
CA SER A 181 -18.83 -3.92 1.92
C SER A 181 -18.78 -5.46 2.01
N ASP A 182 -18.96 -6.02 3.21
CA ASP A 182 -18.94 -7.46 3.48
C ASP A 182 -19.92 -8.27 2.61
N ASN A 183 -20.96 -7.63 2.11
CA ASN A 183 -21.95 -8.25 1.20
C ASN A 183 -21.61 -8.02 -0.30
N GLY A 184 -20.39 -7.62 -0.63
CA GLY A 184 -19.90 -7.44 -2.00
C GLY A 184 -20.49 -6.23 -2.73
N LYS A 185 -21.03 -5.24 -2.03
CA LYS A 185 -21.57 -4.01 -2.62
C LYS A 185 -20.59 -2.85 -2.53
N PHE A 186 -20.64 -1.98 -3.53
CA PHE A 186 -19.87 -0.73 -3.55
C PHE A 186 -20.55 0.40 -2.77
N LEU A 187 -21.87 0.47 -2.80
CA LEU A 187 -22.74 1.49 -2.19
C LEU A 187 -22.46 2.90 -2.77
N PRO A 188 -22.60 3.13 -4.09
CA PRO A 188 -22.14 4.35 -4.76
C PRO A 188 -22.83 5.62 -4.26
N LYS A 189 -24.14 5.54 -3.93
CA LYS A 189 -24.96 6.69 -3.52
C LYS A 189 -24.90 7.00 -2.02
N SER A 190 -24.29 6.14 -1.23
CA SER A 190 -24.12 6.37 0.20
C SER A 190 -23.13 7.50 0.44
N THR A 191 -23.41 8.37 1.39
CA THR A 191 -22.44 9.36 1.87
C THR A 191 -21.30 8.64 2.59
N ILE A 192 -20.07 9.15 2.46
CA ILE A 192 -18.92 8.65 3.23
C ILE A 192 -18.75 9.44 4.52
N THR A 193 -18.30 8.77 5.58
CA THR A 193 -17.96 9.41 6.84
C THR A 193 -16.54 10.01 6.79
N ARG A 194 -16.21 10.88 7.75
CA ARG A 194 -14.87 11.45 7.90
C ARG A 194 -13.81 10.36 8.10
N GLU A 195 -14.12 9.33 8.90
CA GLU A 195 -13.22 8.18 9.07
C GLU A 195 -13.01 7.39 7.79
N GLN A 196 -14.07 7.19 6.98
CA GLN A 196 -13.94 6.55 5.68
C GLN A 196 -13.12 7.40 4.71
N ALA A 197 -13.29 8.72 4.75
CA ALA A 197 -12.47 9.64 3.96
C ALA A 197 -10.99 9.57 4.37
N ALA A 198 -10.70 9.50 5.67
CA ALA A 198 -9.34 9.31 6.17
C ALA A 198 -8.73 8.01 5.68
N VAL A 199 -9.45 6.88 5.80
CA VAL A 199 -9.00 5.56 5.33
C VAL A 199 -8.71 5.57 3.82
N ILE A 200 -9.62 6.13 3.01
CA ILE A 200 -9.45 6.23 1.56
C ILE A 200 -8.23 7.08 1.21
N THR A 201 -8.11 8.25 1.83
CA THR A 201 -7.01 9.18 1.57
C THR A 201 -5.67 8.59 1.98
N GLN A 202 -5.58 7.95 3.14
CA GLN A 202 -4.35 7.32 3.60
C GLN A 202 -3.93 6.16 2.70
N ARG A 203 -4.86 5.31 2.27
CA ARG A 203 -4.59 4.27 1.29
C ARG A 203 -4.11 4.83 -0.05
N PHE A 204 -4.69 5.96 -0.47
CA PHE A 204 -4.25 6.64 -1.68
C PHE A 204 -2.84 7.25 -1.51
N MET A 205 -2.55 7.91 -0.40
CA MET A 205 -1.23 8.51 -0.13
C MET A 205 -0.11 7.47 -0.14
N ARG A 206 -0.38 6.26 0.34
CA ARG A 206 0.58 5.15 0.31
C ARG A 206 0.91 4.66 -1.11
N MET A 207 0.21 5.14 -2.14
CA MET A 207 0.60 4.91 -3.54
C MET A 207 1.95 5.56 -3.88
N THR A 208 2.42 6.57 -3.12
CA THR A 208 3.76 7.13 -3.30
C THR A 208 4.88 6.18 -2.87
N GLU A 209 4.55 5.16 -2.08
CA GLU A 209 5.45 4.10 -1.67
C GLU A 209 5.56 3.00 -2.75
N ILE A 210 5.61 3.41 -4.03
CA ILE A 210 5.81 2.47 -5.14
C ILE A 210 7.27 2.08 -5.18
N PHE A 211 7.56 0.86 -4.77
CA PHE A 211 8.89 0.27 -4.92
C PHE A 211 8.98 -0.45 -6.27
N LYS A 212 9.83 0.06 -7.15
CA LYS A 212 10.25 -0.69 -8.33
C LYS A 212 11.33 -1.66 -7.87
N PHE A 213 10.97 -2.92 -7.70
CA PHE A 213 11.99 -3.94 -7.45
C PHE A 213 12.72 -4.27 -8.75
N THR A 214 14.02 -4.05 -8.76
CA THR A 214 14.92 -4.74 -9.67
C THR A 214 15.02 -6.17 -9.15
N VAL A 215 14.41 -7.10 -9.86
CA VAL A 215 14.57 -8.53 -9.56
C VAL A 215 16.03 -8.88 -9.85
N ASP A 216 16.67 -9.63 -8.96
CA ASP A 216 18.00 -10.18 -9.20
C ASP A 216 17.95 -11.13 -10.39
N GLY A 217 18.52 -10.71 -11.51
CA GLY A 217 18.55 -11.45 -12.76
C GLY A 217 17.77 -10.78 -13.91
N PRO A 218 18.08 -11.16 -15.16
CA PRO A 218 17.41 -10.63 -16.33
C PRO A 218 15.94 -11.09 -16.33
N LEU A 219 15.01 -10.15 -16.22
CA LEU A 219 13.61 -10.44 -16.41
C LEU A 219 13.38 -10.85 -17.88
N PRO A 220 12.54 -11.87 -18.12
CA PRO A 220 12.25 -12.32 -19.48
C PRO A 220 11.64 -11.19 -20.31
N ASN A 221 12.14 -10.99 -21.53
CA ASN A 221 11.50 -10.18 -22.58
C ASN A 221 10.99 -8.77 -22.18
N GLY A 222 11.71 -8.07 -21.29
CA GLY A 222 11.33 -6.72 -20.86
C GLY A 222 10.19 -6.64 -19.85
N TYR A 223 9.87 -7.76 -19.20
CA TYR A 223 8.94 -7.75 -18.08
C TYR A 223 9.46 -6.89 -16.92
N SER A 224 8.57 -6.28 -16.17
CA SER A 224 8.88 -5.57 -14.94
C SER A 224 7.93 -5.98 -13.81
N VAL A 225 8.45 -6.02 -12.59
CA VAL A 225 7.67 -6.26 -11.38
C VAL A 225 7.51 -4.95 -10.65
N TRP A 226 6.27 -4.63 -10.30
CA TRP A 226 5.93 -3.46 -9.54
C TRP A 226 5.25 -3.88 -8.25
N GLN A 227 5.58 -3.20 -7.17
CA GLN A 227 4.86 -3.36 -5.91
C GLN A 227 4.32 -2.02 -5.45
N THR A 228 3.07 -2.02 -5.04
CA THR A 228 2.43 -0.93 -4.35
C THR A 228 2.03 -1.43 -2.97
N TRP A 229 1.63 -0.53 -2.10
CA TRP A 229 1.10 -0.92 -0.80
C TRP A 229 -0.10 -1.88 -0.90
N SER A 230 -0.94 -1.73 -1.91
CA SER A 230 -2.18 -2.50 -2.07
C SER A 230 -2.10 -3.66 -3.07
N ALA A 231 -1.07 -3.73 -3.90
CA ALA A 231 -0.93 -4.77 -4.90
C ALA A 231 0.52 -4.95 -5.36
N SER A 232 0.85 -6.18 -5.74
CA SER A 232 2.01 -6.48 -6.58
C SER A 232 1.52 -6.83 -7.98
N TYR A 233 2.21 -6.41 -9.02
CA TYR A 233 1.83 -6.76 -10.39
C TYR A 233 3.03 -6.90 -11.32
N ILE A 234 2.81 -7.67 -12.39
CA ILE A 234 3.79 -7.94 -13.44
C ILE A 234 3.31 -7.25 -14.72
N GLU A 235 4.21 -6.56 -15.34
CA GLU A 235 4.04 -5.83 -16.58
C GLU A 235 4.91 -6.44 -17.66
N ASP A 236 4.36 -6.65 -18.88
CA ASP A 236 5.13 -7.09 -20.03
C ASP A 236 5.94 -5.94 -20.65
N GLY A 237 6.80 -6.28 -21.64
CA GLY A 237 7.64 -5.30 -22.34
C GLY A 237 6.86 -4.22 -23.10
N ALA A 238 5.56 -4.39 -23.33
CA ALA A 238 4.67 -3.41 -23.92
C ALA A 238 3.99 -2.51 -22.89
N GLY A 239 4.26 -2.71 -21.59
CA GLY A 239 3.68 -1.95 -20.52
C GLY A 239 2.26 -2.40 -20.13
N LYS A 240 1.85 -3.61 -20.50
CA LYS A 240 0.56 -4.18 -20.12
C LYS A 240 0.69 -5.00 -18.84
N VAL A 241 -0.21 -4.78 -17.88
CA VAL A 241 -0.29 -5.64 -16.68
C VAL A 241 -0.82 -7.01 -17.09
N VAL A 242 0.02 -8.03 -16.92
CA VAL A 242 -0.29 -9.43 -17.24
C VAL A 242 -0.67 -10.26 -16.02
N PHE A 243 -0.29 -9.80 -14.82
CA PHE A 243 -0.63 -10.44 -13.55
C PHE A 243 -0.72 -9.39 -12.45
N SER A 244 -1.64 -9.57 -11.51
CA SER A 244 -1.73 -8.74 -10.31
C SER A 244 -2.13 -9.58 -9.10
N LEU A 245 -1.47 -9.33 -7.97
CA LEU A 245 -1.75 -9.94 -6.70
C LEU A 245 -2.11 -8.85 -5.70
N PRO A 246 -3.33 -8.84 -5.14
CA PRO A 246 -3.68 -7.91 -4.08
C PRO A 246 -2.79 -8.13 -2.86
N ARG A 247 -2.34 -7.04 -2.23
CA ARG A 247 -1.62 -7.07 -0.96
C ARG A 247 -2.51 -6.46 0.11
N TYR A 248 -2.51 -7.05 1.27
CA TYR A 248 -3.24 -6.54 2.42
C TYR A 248 -2.30 -6.38 3.60
N TYR A 249 -2.10 -5.14 4.01
CA TYR A 249 -1.43 -4.82 5.25
C TYR A 249 -2.47 -4.38 6.26
N PRO A 250 -2.77 -5.21 7.26
CA PRO A 250 -3.60 -4.74 8.35
C PRO A 250 -2.89 -3.57 9.05
N PRO A 251 -3.61 -2.51 9.39
CA PRO A 251 -3.04 -1.32 10.05
C PRO A 251 -2.27 -1.62 11.33
N GLU A 252 -2.67 -2.71 12.01
CA GLU A 252 -2.09 -3.14 13.29
C GLU A 252 -0.64 -3.65 13.16
N MET A 253 -0.16 -3.94 11.94
CA MET A 253 1.20 -4.46 11.75
C MET A 253 2.31 -3.43 11.87
N GLY A 254 1.99 -2.14 11.97
CA GLY A 254 2.97 -1.07 12.12
C GLY A 254 3.94 -0.91 10.92
N LYS A 255 4.70 0.18 10.91
CA LYS A 255 5.68 0.50 9.85
C LYS A 255 6.93 -0.41 9.84
N SER A 256 7.07 -1.32 10.80
CA SER A 256 8.28 -2.11 11.01
C SER A 256 8.27 -3.50 10.37
N VAL A 257 7.21 -3.89 9.68
CA VAL A 257 7.24 -5.11 8.88
C VAL A 257 7.95 -4.77 7.57
N GLU A 258 9.27 -4.93 7.55
CA GLU A 258 9.99 -5.13 6.31
C GLU A 258 9.38 -6.36 5.65
N SER A 259 8.38 -6.15 4.81
CA SER A 259 7.80 -7.26 4.06
C SER A 259 8.82 -7.66 3.01
N TYR A 260 9.48 -8.75 3.22
CA TYR A 260 10.29 -9.46 2.21
C TYR A 260 9.43 -10.08 1.11
N ASP A 261 8.25 -9.54 0.87
CA ASP A 261 7.24 -10.04 -0.05
C ASP A 261 7.60 -9.66 -1.48
N GLY A 262 8.54 -10.39 -2.06
CA GLY A 262 8.89 -10.24 -3.46
C GLY A 262 7.96 -11.05 -4.35
N LEU A 263 7.18 -10.39 -5.21
CA LEU A 263 6.67 -11.05 -6.39
C LEU A 263 7.84 -11.21 -7.37
N ARG A 264 8.12 -12.45 -7.79
CA ARG A 264 9.23 -12.79 -8.70
C ARG A 264 8.70 -13.53 -9.91
N ILE A 265 9.43 -13.43 -11.02
CA ILE A 265 9.14 -14.16 -12.25
C ILE A 265 10.28 -15.14 -12.50
N PHE A 266 9.94 -16.40 -12.75
CA PHE A 266 10.91 -17.42 -13.13
C PHE A 266 10.53 -18.06 -14.47
N ALA A 267 11.51 -18.25 -15.34
CA ALA A 267 11.32 -19.06 -16.55
C ALA A 267 11.17 -20.55 -16.16
N TYR A 268 10.13 -21.19 -16.67
CA TYR A 268 9.85 -22.59 -16.40
C TYR A 268 9.26 -23.27 -17.61
N LYS A 269 9.96 -24.23 -18.19
CA LYS A 269 9.51 -25.10 -19.31
C LYS A 269 8.84 -24.32 -20.47
N GLY A 270 9.48 -23.28 -20.94
CA GLY A 270 8.98 -22.43 -22.03
C GLY A 270 7.82 -21.49 -21.66
N SER A 271 7.46 -21.43 -20.38
CA SER A 271 6.50 -20.50 -19.81
C SER A 271 7.12 -19.80 -18.59
N TYR A 272 6.29 -19.21 -17.74
CA TYR A 272 6.73 -18.51 -16.53
C TYR A 272 5.97 -18.99 -15.31
N LEU A 273 6.63 -18.91 -14.15
CA LEU A 273 6.02 -19.00 -12.83
C LEU A 273 6.08 -17.61 -12.18
N TYR A 274 4.99 -17.22 -11.53
CA TYR A 274 4.97 -16.06 -10.65
C TYR A 274 4.99 -16.54 -9.22
N ILE A 275 5.92 -16.04 -8.43
CA ILE A 275 6.16 -16.49 -7.06
C ILE A 275 6.05 -15.31 -6.12
N ALA A 276 5.14 -15.40 -5.17
CA ALA A 276 4.95 -14.41 -4.12
C ALA A 276 5.20 -15.04 -2.76
N SER A 277 6.00 -14.38 -1.92
CA SER A 277 6.32 -14.85 -0.57
C SER A 277 5.83 -13.85 0.47
N GLY A 278 5.40 -14.33 1.64
CA GLY A 278 5.00 -13.51 2.78
C GLY A 278 3.53 -13.63 3.18
N ILE A 279 3.06 -12.65 3.94
CA ILE A 279 1.64 -12.52 4.31
C ILE A 279 0.99 -11.64 3.26
N ASP A 280 0.40 -12.22 2.24
CA ASP A 280 -0.32 -11.47 1.21
C ASP A 280 -1.85 -11.59 1.34
N ALA A 281 -2.56 -10.72 0.60
CA ALA A 281 -4.02 -10.73 0.60
C ALA A 281 -4.62 -12.00 -0.01
N ALA A 282 -3.90 -12.69 -0.90
CA ALA A 282 -4.37 -13.95 -1.46
C ALA A 282 -4.36 -15.06 -0.39
N SER A 283 -3.34 -15.06 0.48
CA SER A 283 -3.30 -15.94 1.64
C SER A 283 -4.44 -15.63 2.62
N ALA A 284 -4.68 -14.37 2.91
CA ALA A 284 -5.78 -13.95 3.77
C ALA A 284 -7.17 -14.26 3.15
N ALA A 285 -7.35 -13.97 1.86
CA ALA A 285 -8.61 -14.22 1.15
C ALA A 285 -8.97 -15.70 1.05
N GLN A 286 -7.99 -16.59 1.11
CA GLN A 286 -8.19 -18.05 1.09
C GLN A 286 -8.29 -18.66 2.51
N GLY A 287 -8.38 -17.82 3.54
CA GLY A 287 -8.47 -18.27 4.94
C GLY A 287 -7.17 -18.80 5.52
N ARG A 288 -6.02 -18.50 4.88
CA ARG A 288 -4.70 -18.86 5.40
C ARG A 288 -4.30 -17.90 6.50
N THR A 289 -3.90 -18.43 7.64
CA THR A 289 -3.53 -17.65 8.84
C THR A 289 -2.02 -17.55 9.03
N ILE A 290 -1.22 -18.23 8.19
CA ILE A 290 0.24 -18.24 8.28
C ILE A 290 0.84 -17.70 6.98
N PRO A 291 1.97 -16.99 7.06
CA PRO A 291 2.70 -16.57 5.87
C PRO A 291 3.23 -17.77 5.09
N GLY A 292 3.44 -17.58 3.80
CA GLY A 292 3.93 -18.65 2.93
C GLY A 292 4.40 -18.13 1.59
N THR A 293 4.86 -19.05 0.76
CA THR A 293 5.20 -18.78 -0.64
C THR A 293 4.13 -19.41 -1.52
N VAL A 294 3.55 -18.60 -2.38
CA VAL A 294 2.54 -19.01 -3.37
C VAL A 294 3.18 -19.02 -4.75
N VAL A 295 2.97 -20.10 -5.48
CA VAL A 295 3.43 -20.25 -6.87
C VAL A 295 2.22 -20.21 -7.79
N PHE A 296 2.27 -19.35 -8.80
CA PHE A 296 1.22 -19.21 -9.80
C PHE A 296 1.73 -19.59 -11.19
N ASN A 297 0.84 -20.14 -11.99
CA ASN A 297 1.09 -20.35 -13.41
C ASN A 297 1.10 -19.02 -14.15
N GLY A 298 2.18 -18.70 -14.85
CA GLY A 298 2.35 -17.42 -15.51
C GLY A 298 1.42 -17.17 -16.70
N SER A 299 0.93 -18.23 -17.35
CA SER A 299 0.01 -18.09 -18.48
C SER A 299 -1.44 -17.89 -18.05
N SER A 300 -1.86 -18.57 -16.98
CA SER A 300 -3.26 -18.55 -16.51
C SER A 300 -3.48 -17.68 -15.26
N GLY A 301 -2.42 -17.31 -14.55
CA GLY A 301 -2.51 -16.64 -13.24
C GLY A 301 -3.08 -17.52 -12.13
N ARG A 302 -3.31 -18.83 -12.40
CA ARG A 302 -3.87 -19.76 -11.43
C ARG A 302 -2.82 -20.17 -10.40
N GLU A 303 -3.20 -20.21 -9.13
CA GLU A 303 -2.38 -20.79 -8.07
C GLU A 303 -2.12 -22.28 -8.36
N LEU A 304 -0.86 -22.67 -8.25
CA LEU A 304 -0.39 -24.05 -8.40
C LEU A 304 -0.13 -24.70 -7.04
N MET A 305 0.54 -23.98 -6.15
CA MET A 305 0.90 -24.50 -4.83
C MET A 305 1.10 -23.37 -3.81
N PHE A 306 1.00 -23.74 -2.53
CA PHE A 306 1.34 -22.92 -1.39
C PHE A 306 2.29 -23.67 -0.47
N VAL A 307 3.43 -23.09 -0.17
CA VAL A 307 4.40 -23.62 0.79
C VAL A 307 4.41 -22.73 2.02
N PRO A 308 3.94 -23.23 3.19
CA PRO A 308 3.89 -22.43 4.41
C PRO A 308 5.30 -22.08 4.88
N MET A 309 5.48 -20.83 5.37
CA MET A 309 6.69 -20.46 6.09
C MET A 309 6.77 -21.15 7.43
N GLN A 310 7.99 -21.36 7.92
CA GLN A 310 8.26 -21.87 9.25
C GLN A 310 8.92 -20.80 10.09
N GLN A 311 8.71 -20.82 11.39
CA GLN A 311 9.40 -19.95 12.33
C GLN A 311 10.77 -20.54 12.67
N ASN A 312 11.79 -19.69 12.72
CA ASN A 312 13.12 -20.05 13.21
C ASN A 312 13.16 -20.15 14.74
N ASP A 313 14.34 -20.43 15.28
CA ASP A 313 14.60 -20.63 16.72
C ASP A 313 14.26 -19.39 17.60
N VAL A 314 14.13 -18.21 17.01
CA VAL A 314 13.74 -16.95 17.69
C VAL A 314 12.32 -16.51 17.34
N GLY A 315 11.54 -17.35 16.68
CA GLY A 315 10.13 -17.10 16.36
C GLY A 315 9.87 -16.25 15.13
N ASN A 316 10.90 -15.89 14.34
CA ASN A 316 10.74 -15.15 13.10
C ASN A 316 10.37 -16.06 11.94
N TRP A 317 9.51 -15.59 11.06
CA TRP A 317 9.20 -16.25 9.79
C TRP A 317 10.36 -16.04 8.81
N ALA A 318 11.02 -17.11 8.42
CA ALA A 318 12.24 -17.03 7.64
C ALA A 318 12.36 -18.17 6.62
N SER A 319 11.40 -18.25 5.72
CA SER A 319 11.37 -19.23 4.63
C SER A 319 11.03 -18.54 3.33
N GLY A 320 11.43 -19.12 2.21
CA GLY A 320 11.10 -18.57 0.91
C GLY A 320 11.49 -19.49 -0.24
N PHE A 321 11.23 -19.03 -1.44
CA PHE A 321 11.63 -19.70 -2.65
C PHE A 321 13.07 -19.31 -3.00
N TYR A 322 13.90 -20.31 -3.25
CA TYR A 322 15.29 -20.11 -3.67
C TYR A 322 15.39 -20.08 -5.21
N GLY A 323 14.93 -21.12 -5.90
CA GLY A 323 15.10 -21.27 -7.34
C GLY A 323 14.61 -22.62 -7.85
N LEU A 324 15.13 -22.99 -9.01
CA LEU A 324 14.86 -24.30 -9.62
C LEU A 324 16.06 -25.23 -9.41
N THR A 325 15.80 -26.52 -9.47
CA THR A 325 16.84 -27.55 -9.55
C THR A 325 17.69 -27.37 -10.82
N SER A 326 18.86 -28.01 -10.86
CA SER A 326 19.82 -27.90 -11.96
C SER A 326 19.25 -28.29 -13.33
N ASP A 327 18.29 -29.20 -13.36
CA ASP A 327 17.55 -29.63 -14.56
C ASP A 327 16.34 -28.73 -14.88
N GLY A 328 16.02 -27.78 -14.00
CA GLY A 328 14.88 -26.88 -14.17
C GLY A 328 13.52 -27.53 -13.94
N GLU A 329 13.46 -28.75 -13.39
CA GLU A 329 12.23 -29.52 -13.26
C GLU A 329 11.46 -29.23 -11.97
N TYR A 330 12.17 -28.96 -10.86
CA TYR A 330 11.61 -28.88 -9.52
C TYR A 330 11.93 -27.55 -8.84
N LEU A 331 11.15 -27.22 -7.82
CA LEU A 331 11.23 -25.97 -7.07
C LEU A 331 11.97 -26.20 -5.75
N ILE A 332 12.96 -25.34 -5.46
CA ILE A 332 13.73 -25.39 -4.21
C ILE A 332 13.22 -24.26 -3.30
N PHE A 333 12.88 -24.63 -2.06
CA PHE A 333 12.55 -23.70 -1.00
C PHE A 333 13.57 -23.80 0.12
N TYR A 334 13.80 -22.66 0.79
CA TYR A 334 14.70 -22.59 1.95
C TYR A 334 13.94 -22.24 3.22
N HIS A 335 14.51 -22.62 4.35
CA HIS A 335 14.09 -22.21 5.67
C HIS A 335 15.32 -21.91 6.53
N GLN A 336 15.35 -20.72 7.16
CA GLN A 336 16.39 -20.33 8.10
C GLN A 336 16.06 -20.87 9.47
N THR A 337 16.84 -21.83 9.96
CA THR A 337 16.63 -22.47 11.27
C THR A 337 17.21 -21.67 12.43
N GLN A 338 18.30 -20.93 12.18
CA GLN A 338 18.95 -20.07 13.18
C GLN A 338 19.20 -18.69 12.59
N GLN A 339 18.90 -17.66 13.40
CA GLN A 339 19.21 -16.29 12.99
C GLN A 339 20.73 -16.07 13.02
N GLY A 340 21.30 -15.54 11.95
CA GLY A 340 22.68 -15.08 11.93
C GLY A 340 22.90 -13.93 12.92
N SER A 341 24.07 -13.87 13.55
CA SER A 341 24.46 -12.74 14.38
C SER A 341 24.61 -11.49 13.53
N ILE A 342 24.24 -10.32 14.06
CA ILE A 342 24.47 -8.99 13.46
C ILE A 342 25.96 -8.73 13.12
N MET A 343 26.87 -9.56 13.60
CA MET A 343 28.31 -9.49 13.41
C MET A 343 28.89 -10.54 12.43
N GLY A 344 28.09 -11.11 11.51
CA GLY A 344 28.61 -11.86 10.37
C GLY A 344 28.68 -13.39 10.52
N SER A 345 27.95 -14.01 11.42
CA SER A 345 27.70 -15.45 11.34
C SER A 345 26.53 -15.71 10.38
N SER A 346 26.77 -16.50 9.32
CA SER A 346 25.71 -16.98 8.43
C SER A 346 24.67 -17.76 9.22
N GLY A 347 23.38 -17.43 9.02
CA GLY A 347 22.30 -18.27 9.56
C GLY A 347 22.40 -19.69 9.06
N LYS A 348 21.81 -20.66 9.78
CA LYS A 348 21.69 -22.02 9.25
C LYS A 348 20.45 -22.15 8.43
N TYR A 349 20.57 -22.72 7.25
CA TYR A 349 19.47 -22.94 6.31
C TYR A 349 19.27 -24.43 6.09
N VAL A 350 18.04 -24.81 5.88
CA VAL A 350 17.63 -26.14 5.39
C VAL A 350 16.72 -25.95 4.18
N TYR A 351 16.62 -26.97 3.36
CA TYR A 351 16.00 -26.89 2.05
C TYR A 351 14.97 -28.00 1.85
N SER A 352 14.00 -27.74 1.00
CA SER A 352 13.02 -28.69 0.52
C SER A 352 12.85 -28.57 -0.99
N ILE A 353 12.40 -29.67 -1.62
CA ILE A 353 12.15 -29.73 -3.05
C ILE A 353 10.71 -30.16 -3.29
N TYR A 354 10.04 -29.46 -4.18
CA TYR A 354 8.66 -29.72 -4.60
C TYR A 354 8.56 -29.88 -6.11
N ASP A 355 7.65 -30.73 -6.55
CA ASP A 355 7.20 -30.68 -7.94
C ASP A 355 6.23 -29.52 -8.16
N ILE A 356 5.88 -29.23 -9.42
CA ILE A 356 4.97 -28.15 -9.80
C ILE A 356 3.53 -28.37 -9.33
N ASN A 357 3.16 -29.57 -8.93
CA ASN A 357 1.84 -29.90 -8.41
C ASN A 357 1.74 -29.78 -6.89
N GLY A 358 2.85 -29.37 -6.23
CA GLY A 358 2.93 -29.21 -4.78
C GLY A 358 3.24 -30.49 -4.02
N ASN A 359 3.69 -31.55 -4.67
CA ASN A 359 4.17 -32.71 -3.97
C ASN A 359 5.59 -32.48 -3.47
N GLU A 360 5.78 -32.67 -2.16
CA GLU A 360 7.08 -32.55 -1.53
C GLU A 360 7.90 -33.82 -1.87
N LEU A 361 9.02 -33.62 -2.58
CA LEU A 361 9.92 -34.70 -2.98
C LEU A 361 11.06 -34.87 -1.98
N LEU A 362 11.49 -33.77 -1.39
CA LEU A 362 12.51 -33.72 -0.37
C LEU A 362 12.03 -32.81 0.77
N PRO A 363 11.85 -33.35 1.99
CA PRO A 363 11.32 -32.54 3.11
C PRO A 363 12.29 -31.46 3.56
N ILE A 364 11.76 -30.41 4.19
CA ILE A 364 12.51 -29.23 4.63
C ILE A 364 13.42 -29.51 5.84
N SER A 365 14.38 -30.36 5.68
CA SER A 365 15.35 -30.75 6.71
C SER A 365 16.75 -30.98 6.16
N HIS A 366 16.94 -30.81 4.87
CA HIS A 366 18.18 -31.14 4.18
C HIS A 366 19.11 -29.93 4.10
N ALA A 367 20.41 -30.14 4.36
CA ALA A 367 21.44 -29.15 4.14
C ALA A 367 21.69 -28.95 2.64
N TRP A 368 22.32 -27.84 2.26
CA TRP A 368 22.70 -27.60 0.85
C TRP A 368 23.59 -28.70 0.28
N GLN A 369 24.48 -29.24 1.09
CA GLN A 369 25.33 -30.36 0.70
C GLN A 369 24.52 -31.59 0.27
N ASP A 370 23.41 -31.90 0.96
CA ASP A 370 22.54 -33.02 0.62
C ASP A 370 21.90 -32.82 -0.77
N LEU A 371 21.57 -31.58 -1.13
CA LEU A 371 21.03 -31.24 -2.45
C LEU A 371 22.12 -31.39 -3.53
N TYR A 372 23.33 -30.97 -3.24
CA TYR A 372 24.48 -31.13 -4.15
C TYR A 372 24.83 -32.58 -4.37
N ASP A 373 24.98 -33.38 -3.31
CA ASP A 373 25.30 -34.79 -3.36
C ASP A 373 24.19 -35.62 -4.04
N GLY A 374 22.95 -35.18 -3.91
CA GLY A 374 21.78 -35.77 -4.59
C GLY A 374 21.62 -35.34 -6.06
N GLY A 375 22.47 -34.42 -6.55
CA GLY A 375 22.43 -33.94 -7.93
C GLY A 375 21.30 -32.95 -8.23
N TRP A 376 20.64 -32.41 -7.18
CA TRP A 376 19.56 -31.43 -7.33
C TRP A 376 20.07 -30.05 -7.70
N VAL A 377 21.31 -29.72 -7.30
CA VAL A 377 21.99 -28.45 -7.59
C VAL A 377 23.38 -28.71 -8.14
N ASN A 378 23.92 -27.78 -8.92
CA ASN A 378 25.25 -27.88 -9.54
C ASN A 378 26.36 -27.19 -8.73
N GLU A 379 26.00 -26.35 -7.76
CA GLU A 379 26.94 -25.59 -6.95
C GLU A 379 27.11 -26.21 -5.57
N GLU A 380 28.35 -26.56 -5.22
CA GLU A 380 28.71 -27.10 -3.91
C GLU A 380 28.57 -26.05 -2.80
N THR A 381 28.83 -24.80 -3.12
CA THR A 381 28.79 -23.70 -2.13
C THR A 381 27.36 -23.23 -1.88
N GLU A 382 26.95 -23.27 -0.61
CA GLU A 382 25.64 -22.75 -0.19
C GLU A 382 25.48 -21.25 -0.51
N PRO A 383 24.38 -20.82 -1.16
CA PRO A 383 24.21 -19.44 -1.64
C PRO A 383 24.15 -18.38 -0.54
N PHE A 384 23.72 -18.76 0.67
CA PHE A 384 23.61 -17.85 1.82
C PHE A 384 24.81 -17.90 2.76
N SER A 385 25.90 -18.57 2.37
CA SER A 385 27.11 -18.71 3.19
C SER A 385 28.11 -17.52 3.04
N LYS A 386 27.75 -16.48 2.27
CA LYS A 386 28.63 -15.33 2.00
C LYS A 386 28.24 -14.11 2.82
#